data_6b56330308c761dd87bff216734bd127
#
_entry.id   6b56330308c761dd87bff216734bd127
#
_cell.length_a   1.000
_cell.length_b   1.000
_cell.length_c   1.000
_cell.angle_alpha   90.00
_cell.angle_beta   90.00
_cell.angle_gamma   90.00
#
_symmetry.space_group_name_H-M   'P 1'
#
loop_
_entity.id
_entity.type
_entity.pdbx_description
1 polymer ?
#
loop_
_entity_poly.entity_id
_entity_poly.type
_entity_poly.pdbx_seq_one_letter_code
_entity_poly.pdbx_strand_id
1 'polypeptide(L)'
;MTRKERNKMDVLVASDVHRLIRKSMKEKGYDTSVEEIKEILNIYSELVYTCLLNGIRVVIPNLGEFFRDIKKGRKEGYYNVPNSRDAHTKFDKNMVWTKEYMPKAPDFGKIDFVEFPRVKKKFREETTGKV
;
A
#
# COMPACT_ATOMS: atom_id res chain seq x y z
N MET A 1 -2.31 -6.16 9.22
CA MET A 1 -1.54 -5.25 10.11
C MET A 1 -2.39 -4.04 10.46
N THR A 2 -2.53 -3.75 11.72
CA THR A 2 -3.27 -2.60 12.21
C THR A 2 -2.44 -1.31 12.10
N ARG A 3 -3.11 -0.15 12.17
CA ARG A 3 -2.41 1.14 12.21
C ARG A 3 -1.44 1.23 13.41
N LYS A 4 -1.86 0.70 14.56
CA LYS A 4 -1.05 0.68 15.79
C LYS A 4 0.23 -0.13 15.60
N GLU A 5 0.13 -1.29 14.95
CA GLU A 5 1.29 -2.13 14.63
C GLU A 5 2.24 -1.43 13.65
N ARG A 6 1.69 -0.78 12.61
CA ARG A 6 2.50 0.00 11.66
C ARG A 6 3.23 1.14 12.34
N ASN A 7 2.59 1.81 13.29
CA ASN A 7 3.20 2.95 13.99
C ASN A 7 4.38 2.54 14.89
N LYS A 8 4.53 1.24 15.18
CA LYS A 8 5.67 0.70 15.92
C LYS A 8 6.86 0.36 15.04
N MET A 9 6.68 0.35 13.73
CA MET A 9 7.77 0.08 12.78
C MET A 9 8.69 1.29 12.67
N ASP A 10 9.97 1.02 12.42
CA ASP A 10 10.91 2.07 12.08
C ASP A 10 10.48 2.77 10.78
N VAL A 11 10.67 4.06 10.73
CA VAL A 11 10.24 4.89 9.59
C VAL A 11 11.43 5.61 8.99
N LEU A 12 11.53 5.51 7.67
CA LEU A 12 12.48 6.29 6.89
C LEU A 12 11.73 7.47 6.27
N VAL A 13 12.01 8.68 6.75
CA VAL A 13 11.34 9.87 6.24
C VAL A 13 12.05 10.41 5.00
N ALA A 14 11.37 11.32 4.27
CA ALA A 14 11.88 11.82 2.99
C ALA A 14 13.30 12.41 3.07
N SER A 15 13.60 13.18 4.11
CA SER A 15 14.93 13.75 4.29
C SER A 15 16.03 12.70 4.44
N ASP A 16 15.73 11.59 5.10
CA ASP A 16 16.65 10.46 5.24
C ASP A 16 16.85 9.75 3.90
N VAL A 17 15.79 9.58 3.14
CA VAL A 17 15.85 9.00 1.79
C VAL A 17 16.74 9.84 0.89
N HIS A 18 16.60 11.17 0.91
CA HIS A 18 17.42 12.06 0.10
C HIS A 18 18.91 11.92 0.43
N ARG A 19 19.23 11.86 1.72
CA ARG A 19 20.64 11.71 2.16
C ARG A 19 21.22 10.36 1.75
N LEU A 20 20.45 9.29 1.90
CA LEU A 20 20.89 7.95 1.53
C LEU A 20 21.09 7.81 0.03
N ILE A 21 20.21 8.40 -0.77
CA ILE A 21 20.36 8.42 -2.24
C ILE A 21 21.61 9.20 -2.63
N ARG A 22 21.85 10.37 -2.00
CA ARG A 22 23.05 11.15 -2.26
C ARG A 22 24.30 10.35 -1.97
N LYS A 23 24.33 9.65 -0.84
CA LYS A 23 25.46 8.80 -0.44
C LYS A 23 25.70 7.71 -1.48
N SER A 24 24.67 7.01 -1.93
CA SER A 24 24.76 5.98 -2.95
C SER A 24 25.24 6.52 -4.29
N MET A 25 24.75 7.69 -4.70
CA MET A 25 25.17 8.36 -5.91
C MET A 25 26.66 8.74 -5.88
N LYS A 26 27.10 9.26 -4.73
CA LYS A 26 28.51 9.64 -4.52
C LYS A 26 29.43 8.43 -4.60
N GLU A 27 29.01 7.30 -4.02
CA GLU A 27 29.76 6.03 -4.10
C GLU A 27 29.91 5.55 -5.54
N LYS A 28 28.96 5.86 -6.40
CA LYS A 28 28.97 5.53 -7.83
C LYS A 28 29.69 6.58 -8.70
N GLY A 29 30.22 7.64 -8.11
CA GLY A 29 30.93 8.67 -8.81
C GLY A 29 30.07 9.83 -9.35
N TYR A 30 28.82 9.94 -8.91
CA TYR A 30 27.94 11.03 -9.30
C TYR A 30 27.93 12.12 -8.24
N ASP A 31 28.09 13.37 -8.66
CA ASP A 31 28.00 14.53 -7.79
C ASP A 31 26.61 15.16 -7.92
N THR A 32 25.71 14.75 -7.05
CA THR A 32 24.32 15.20 -7.07
C THR A 32 23.98 15.83 -5.71
N SER A 33 23.39 17.03 -5.72
CA SER A 33 23.00 17.69 -4.48
C SER A 33 21.72 17.09 -3.90
N VAL A 34 21.50 17.32 -2.60
CA VAL A 34 20.26 16.89 -1.93
C VAL A 34 19.05 17.58 -2.56
N GLU A 35 19.18 18.86 -2.94
CA GLU A 35 18.12 19.62 -3.57
C GLU A 35 17.73 19.05 -4.94
N GLU A 36 18.69 18.63 -5.74
CA GLU A 36 18.44 17.97 -7.03
C GLU A 36 17.73 16.63 -6.83
N ILE A 37 18.12 15.84 -5.85
CA ILE A 37 17.49 14.57 -5.52
C ILE A 37 16.06 14.80 -5.08
N LYS A 38 15.83 15.78 -4.22
CA LYS A 38 14.48 16.17 -3.77
C LYS A 38 13.58 16.54 -4.94
N GLU A 39 14.09 17.35 -5.86
CA GLU A 39 13.36 17.77 -7.07
C GLU A 39 12.98 16.57 -7.92
N ILE A 40 13.92 15.67 -8.19
CA ILE A 40 13.69 14.47 -8.99
C ILE A 40 12.61 13.60 -8.34
N LEU A 41 12.69 13.37 -7.05
CA LEU A 41 11.73 12.53 -6.34
C LEU A 41 10.34 13.17 -6.28
N ASN A 42 10.27 14.49 -6.15
CA ASN A 42 8.99 15.19 -6.20
C ASN A 42 8.33 15.08 -7.57
N ILE A 43 9.11 15.25 -8.63
CA ILE A 43 8.64 15.09 -10.03
C ILE A 43 8.16 13.65 -10.23
N TYR A 44 8.92 12.68 -9.76
CA TYR A 44 8.56 11.27 -9.88
C TYR A 44 7.24 10.96 -9.15
N SER A 45 7.09 11.44 -7.92
CA SER A 45 5.87 11.23 -7.13
C SER A 45 4.64 11.85 -7.80
N GLU A 46 4.77 13.06 -8.34
CA GLU A 46 3.69 13.73 -9.07
C GLU A 46 3.33 12.98 -10.35
N LEU A 47 4.33 12.49 -11.07
CA LEU A 47 4.13 11.69 -12.28
C LEU A 47 3.36 10.39 -11.96
N VAL A 48 3.76 9.68 -10.92
CA VAL A 48 3.08 8.47 -10.47
C VAL A 48 1.63 8.77 -10.12
N TYR A 49 1.41 9.82 -9.34
CA TYR A 49 0.06 10.25 -8.95
C TYR A 49 -0.82 10.55 -10.16
N THR A 50 -0.30 11.32 -11.12
CA THR A 50 -1.04 11.67 -12.34
C THR A 50 -1.36 10.44 -13.17
N CYS A 51 -0.41 9.52 -13.32
CA CYS A 51 -0.64 8.26 -14.03
C CYS A 51 -1.75 7.44 -13.38
N LEU A 52 -1.71 7.31 -12.06
CA LEU A 52 -2.73 6.55 -11.32
C LEU A 52 -4.12 7.18 -11.44
N LEU A 53 -4.21 8.52 -11.42
CA LEU A 53 -5.47 9.22 -11.65
C LEU A 53 -6.06 8.92 -13.03
N ASN A 54 -5.22 8.73 -14.03
CA ASN A 54 -5.62 8.44 -15.40
C ASN A 54 -5.77 6.93 -15.67
N GLY A 55 -5.72 6.11 -14.64
CA GLY A 55 -5.87 4.65 -14.76
C GLY A 55 -4.66 3.95 -15.37
N ILE A 56 -3.51 4.59 -15.37
CA ILE A 56 -2.26 4.02 -15.88
C ILE A 56 -1.55 3.28 -14.76
N ARG A 57 -1.16 2.06 -15.03
CA ARG A 57 -0.36 1.24 -14.11
C ARG A 57 1.09 1.69 -14.15
N VAL A 58 1.71 1.84 -12.96
CA VAL A 58 3.10 2.30 -12.83
C VAL A 58 3.96 1.19 -12.25
N VAL A 59 4.99 0.81 -12.98
CA VAL A 59 5.94 -0.23 -12.56
C VAL A 59 7.10 0.43 -11.82
N ILE A 60 7.38 -0.06 -10.62
CA ILE A 60 8.56 0.32 -9.85
C ILE A 60 9.62 -0.77 -10.07
N PRO A 61 10.77 -0.44 -10.69
CA PRO A 61 11.81 -1.43 -10.98
C PRO A 61 12.23 -2.22 -9.73
N ASN A 62 12.36 -3.53 -9.88
CA ASN A 62 12.80 -4.46 -8.83
C ASN A 62 11.88 -4.60 -7.63
N LEU A 63 10.69 -4.02 -7.66
CA LEU A 63 9.80 -4.03 -6.51
C LEU A 63 8.41 -4.55 -6.86
N GLY A 64 7.72 -3.90 -7.78
CA GLY A 64 6.36 -4.27 -8.13
C GLY A 64 5.67 -3.19 -8.93
N GLU A 65 4.36 -3.15 -8.84
CA GLU A 65 3.57 -2.18 -9.59
C GLU A 65 2.44 -1.58 -8.77
N PHE A 66 2.19 -0.30 -8.99
CA PHE A 66 1.03 0.41 -8.47
C PHE A 66 -0.05 0.48 -9.52
N PHE A 67 -1.29 0.38 -9.10
CA PHE A 67 -2.46 0.59 -9.96
C PHE A 67 -3.63 1.11 -9.14
N ARG A 68 -4.57 1.75 -9.83
CA ARG A 68 -5.81 2.19 -9.20
C ARG A 68 -6.86 1.09 -9.35
N ASP A 69 -7.32 0.60 -8.22
CA ASP A 69 -8.42 -0.35 -8.15
C ASP A 69 -9.70 0.39 -7.77
N ILE A 70 -10.82 -0.01 -8.36
CA ILE A 70 -12.13 0.54 -8.03
C ILE A 70 -12.86 -0.47 -7.17
N LYS A 71 -13.09 -0.10 -5.91
CA LYS A 71 -13.89 -0.90 -5.00
C LYS A 71 -15.35 -0.56 -5.21
N LYS A 72 -16.16 -1.58 -5.43
CA LYS A 72 -17.60 -1.43 -5.56
C LYS A 72 -18.19 -0.93 -4.25
N GLY A 73 -19.02 0.08 -4.34
CA GLY A 73 -19.87 0.51 -3.26
C GLY A 73 -20.98 -0.51 -3.01
N ARG A 74 -21.96 -0.14 -2.23
CA ARG A 74 -23.12 -0.99 -1.99
C ARG A 74 -24.39 -0.22 -2.31
N LYS A 75 -25.41 -0.97 -2.72
CA LYS A 75 -26.78 -0.42 -2.82
C LYS A 75 -27.37 -0.30 -1.41
N GLU A 76 -28.27 0.66 -1.21
CA GLU A 76 -28.99 0.70 0.06
C GLU A 76 -29.84 -0.57 0.23
N GLY A 77 -30.02 -1.00 1.45
CA GLY A 77 -30.80 -2.19 1.76
C GLY A 77 -30.43 -2.78 3.10
N TYR A 78 -30.98 -3.95 3.35
CA TYR A 78 -30.71 -4.70 4.57
C TYR A 78 -29.61 -5.73 4.32
N TYR A 79 -28.61 -5.72 5.15
CA TYR A 79 -27.48 -6.62 5.06
C TYR A 79 -27.32 -7.43 6.37
N ASN A 80 -26.90 -8.67 6.24
CA ASN A 80 -26.55 -9.46 7.40
C ASN A 80 -25.18 -9.03 7.92
N VAL A 81 -25.14 -8.59 9.16
CA VAL A 81 -23.91 -8.21 9.85
C VAL A 81 -23.70 -9.07 11.09
N PRO A 82 -22.44 -9.37 11.46
CA PRO A 82 -22.15 -10.11 12.67
C PRO A 82 -22.56 -9.29 13.89
N ASN A 83 -23.28 -9.94 14.82
CA ASN A 83 -23.78 -9.31 16.04
C ASN A 83 -22.72 -9.23 17.15
N SER A 84 -21.56 -9.81 16.95
CA SER A 84 -20.47 -9.77 17.92
C SER A 84 -19.37 -8.82 17.43
N ARG A 85 -19.01 -7.85 18.27
CA ARG A 85 -17.86 -6.97 18.02
C ARG A 85 -16.52 -7.70 18.09
N ASP A 86 -16.51 -8.88 18.73
CA ASP A 86 -15.31 -9.70 18.90
C ASP A 86 -15.22 -10.81 17.86
N ALA A 87 -16.08 -10.80 16.85
CA ALA A 87 -16.03 -11.74 15.75
C ALA A 87 -14.79 -11.48 14.89
N HIS A 88 -13.75 -12.26 15.12
CA HIS A 88 -12.47 -12.11 14.41
C HIS A 88 -12.45 -12.85 13.07
N THR A 89 -13.38 -13.74 12.83
CA THR A 89 -13.44 -14.52 11.59
C THR A 89 -14.86 -14.60 11.04
N LYS A 90 -14.99 -14.61 9.74
CA LYS A 90 -16.27 -14.80 9.04
C LYS A 90 -16.83 -16.21 9.20
N PHE A 91 -16.05 -17.12 9.76
CA PHE A 91 -16.35 -18.54 9.81
C PHE A 91 -16.58 -19.05 11.24
N ASP A 92 -16.73 -18.16 12.20
CA ASP A 92 -17.08 -18.54 13.56
C ASP A 92 -18.50 -19.11 13.56
N LYS A 93 -18.64 -20.40 13.92
CA LYS A 93 -19.92 -21.10 13.96
C LYS A 93 -20.89 -20.52 14.99
N ASN A 94 -20.36 -19.82 15.98
CA ASN A 94 -21.16 -19.22 17.05
C ASN A 94 -21.55 -17.78 16.76
N MET A 95 -21.18 -17.27 15.59
CA MET A 95 -21.50 -15.91 15.19
C MET A 95 -23.00 -15.76 14.92
N VAL A 96 -23.62 -14.85 15.63
CA VAL A 96 -25.01 -14.47 15.39
C VAL A 96 -25.06 -13.34 14.37
N TRP A 97 -25.87 -13.51 13.34
CA TRP A 97 -26.05 -12.53 12.30
C TRP A 97 -27.36 -11.77 12.48
N THR A 98 -27.33 -10.47 12.38
CA THR A 98 -28.50 -9.61 12.38
C THR A 98 -28.60 -8.85 11.08
N LYS A 99 -29.85 -8.58 10.65
CA LYS A 99 -30.08 -7.71 9.50
C LYS A 99 -30.08 -6.26 9.96
N GLU A 100 -29.18 -5.48 9.38
CA GLU A 100 -29.13 -4.04 9.61
C GLU A 100 -29.30 -3.29 8.29
N TYR A 101 -29.99 -2.16 8.36
CA TYR A 101 -30.09 -1.25 7.22
C TYR A 101 -28.77 -0.54 7.01
N MET A 102 -28.28 -0.61 5.75
CA MET A 102 -27.08 0.10 5.32
C MET A 102 -27.45 1.10 4.23
N PRO A 103 -27.04 2.36 4.36
CA PRO A 103 -27.25 3.33 3.29
C PRO A 103 -26.40 3.02 2.06
N LYS A 104 -26.78 3.59 0.94
CA LYS A 104 -26.01 3.50 -0.30
C LYS A 104 -24.57 4.03 -0.05
N ALA A 105 -23.59 3.27 -0.48
CA ALA A 105 -22.19 3.69 -0.49
C ALA A 105 -21.71 3.75 -1.94
N PRO A 106 -21.08 4.87 -2.37
CA PRO A 106 -20.59 5.00 -3.74
C PRO A 106 -19.36 4.13 -3.97
N ASP A 107 -19.08 3.83 -5.24
CA ASP A 107 -17.82 3.23 -5.64
C ASP A 107 -16.67 4.20 -5.33
N PHE A 108 -15.52 3.66 -4.96
CA PHE A 108 -14.35 4.49 -4.65
C PHE A 108 -13.09 3.92 -5.25
N GLY A 109 -12.17 4.82 -5.63
CA GLY A 109 -10.85 4.44 -6.10
C GLY A 109 -9.89 4.22 -4.95
N LYS A 110 -9.02 3.24 -5.10
CA LYS A 110 -8.01 2.88 -4.13
C LYS A 110 -6.70 2.59 -4.86
N ILE A 111 -5.59 3.01 -4.29
CA ILE A 111 -4.26 2.65 -4.80
C ILE A 111 -3.88 1.30 -4.20
N ASP A 112 -3.64 0.33 -5.06
CA ASP A 112 -3.12 -0.98 -4.70
C ASP A 112 -1.69 -1.14 -5.21
N PHE A 113 -0.94 -1.97 -4.51
CA PHE A 113 0.42 -2.34 -4.87
C PHE A 113 0.55 -3.86 -4.89
N VAL A 114 1.16 -4.37 -5.96
CA VAL A 114 1.46 -5.80 -6.07
C VAL A 114 2.95 -5.98 -6.28
N GLU A 115 3.60 -6.65 -5.35
CA GLU A 115 5.01 -6.98 -5.47
C GLU A 115 5.26 -8.01 -6.56
N PHE A 116 6.43 -7.94 -7.21
CA PHE A 116 6.82 -8.96 -8.19
C PHE A 116 6.99 -10.33 -7.50
N PRO A 117 6.72 -11.43 -8.22
CA PRO A 117 6.86 -12.78 -7.64
C PRO A 117 8.21 -13.05 -6.99
N ARG A 118 9.28 -12.51 -7.56
CA ARG A 118 10.64 -12.62 -7.03
C ARG A 118 10.76 -11.97 -5.64
N VAL A 119 10.18 -10.79 -5.46
CA VAL A 119 10.17 -10.06 -4.19
C VAL A 119 9.32 -10.80 -3.16
N LYS A 120 8.15 -11.26 -3.57
CA LYS A 120 7.24 -12.03 -2.73
C LYS A 120 7.88 -13.32 -2.24
N LYS A 121 8.57 -14.03 -3.11
CA LYS A 121 9.31 -15.26 -2.77
C LYS A 121 10.39 -14.98 -1.74
N LYS A 122 11.16 -13.92 -1.93
CA LYS A 122 12.23 -13.51 -1.01
C LYS A 122 11.70 -13.22 0.39
N PHE A 123 10.63 -12.44 0.49
CA PHE A 123 10.00 -12.14 1.77
C PHE A 123 9.46 -13.38 2.47
N ARG A 124 8.91 -14.32 1.70
CA ARG A 124 8.42 -15.58 2.25
C ARG A 124 9.56 -16.42 2.84
N GLU A 125 10.67 -16.53 2.13
CA GLU A 125 11.85 -17.26 2.57
C GLU A 125 12.41 -16.67 3.86
N GLU A 126 12.56 -15.37 3.94
CA GLU A 126 13.08 -14.70 5.14
C GLU A 126 12.11 -14.83 6.33
N THR A 127 10.82 -14.73 6.10
CA THR A 127 9.81 -14.83 7.17
C THR A 127 9.76 -16.24 7.77
N THR A 128 9.92 -17.28 6.94
CA THR A 128 9.86 -18.67 7.40
C THR A 128 11.21 -19.23 7.87
N GLY A 129 12.30 -18.47 7.72
CA GLY A 129 13.65 -18.92 8.00
C GLY A 129 14.16 -19.99 7.03
N LYS A 130 13.46 -20.23 5.93
CA LYS A 130 13.88 -21.11 4.84
C LYS A 130 14.64 -20.30 3.81
N VAL A 131 15.88 -20.57 3.71
CA VAL A 131 16.77 -19.97 2.71
C VAL A 131 16.90 -20.90 1.53
#